data_04db2cf1879511eb445bab5ca3b88483
#
_entry.id   04db2cf1879511eb445bab5ca3b88483
#
_cell.length_a   1.000
_cell.length_b   1.000
_cell.length_c   1.000
_cell.angle_alpha   90.00
_cell.angle_beta   90.00
_cell.angle_gamma   90.00
#
_symmetry.space_group_name_H-M   'P 1'
#
loop_
_entity.id
_entity.type
_entity.pdbx_description
1 polymer ?
#
loop_
_entity_poly.entity_id
_entity_poly.type
_entity_poly.pdbx_seq_one_letter_code
_entity_poly.pdbx_strand_id
1 'polypeptide(L)'
;MASIKLMTPANKPAYYKLTANIVSDGRHIRAYSRFDYDPKVLRTKKQRDAAAKAAAYEFEKEAQANADRQANGSNKTFLEVAREYIKSSKAKLEPSARLRGNHDSRKNKANTTRNKDNYLNKVILVSPWFVEKSVSEITKKDCEKVIEEIEDFGVTVKEKAYLLPTAKKYKTLSFTKSVIGYHVCSYTMMMAFQGKSVTRSSAEEISKILGLPVEQAFRFEQPECALSTKTLREHALFIRQVMQYATDEYHTTKHEFALPSRGTRPRFVDCIHENEIPRLMAVVQERPMVEQAVVLSLLNTGVRRGELAGLTWEDINFDECTVHVYKSLIVLRDYGYQLTTTKESDDRYVDVAPEYMEFMKKYYKIWKSKKKCMGASWQTDLESKRERSRSSIAKLKGNNFVICDDHGWPLHPDGYNKIVKIVGQKAGIGDLHPHMFRHTFVSLLMSNPDIGVATVAAEAGHAQPSTTLMIYTQQYKKRRESIRNQLSRELYPK
;
A
#
# COMPACT_ATOMS: atom_id res chain seq x y z
N MET A 1 -10.19 49.34 7.09
CA MET A 1 -9.06 49.57 6.15
C MET A 1 -7.78 49.56 6.96
N ALA A 2 -6.81 48.74 6.55
CA ALA A 2 -5.55 48.62 7.27
C ALA A 2 -4.79 49.94 7.31
N SER A 3 -4.20 50.26 8.45
CA SER A 3 -3.40 51.46 8.61
C SER A 3 -1.98 51.22 8.07
N ILE A 4 -1.40 52.30 7.50
CA ILE A 4 -0.10 52.26 6.85
C ILE A 4 0.83 53.25 7.52
N LYS A 5 2.00 52.84 7.94
CA LYS A 5 3.03 53.69 8.53
C LYS A 5 4.37 53.48 7.90
N LEU A 6 4.97 54.51 7.33
CA LEU A 6 6.34 54.48 6.83
C LEU A 6 7.31 54.35 8.03
N MET A 7 8.20 53.39 7.96
CA MET A 7 9.25 53.13 8.94
C MET A 7 10.61 53.39 8.29
N THR A 8 11.40 54.25 8.95
CA THR A 8 12.77 54.62 8.47
C THR A 8 13.80 54.28 9.57
N PRO A 9 14.15 53.01 9.75
CA PRO A 9 15.12 52.62 10.74
C PRO A 9 16.55 53.08 10.34
N ALA A 10 17.38 53.49 11.31
CA ALA A 10 18.69 54.10 11.10
C ALA A 10 19.65 53.29 10.23
N ASN A 11 19.60 51.96 10.30
CA ASN A 11 20.55 51.04 9.62
C ASN A 11 19.91 50.01 8.71
N LYS A 12 18.66 50.23 8.24
CA LYS A 12 17.95 49.31 7.35
C LYS A 12 17.14 50.09 6.29
N PRO A 13 16.83 49.50 5.13
CA PRO A 13 15.98 50.15 4.14
C PRO A 13 14.61 50.53 4.75
N ALA A 14 14.09 51.67 4.32
CA ALA A 14 12.76 52.09 4.70
C ALA A 14 11.68 51.15 4.15
N TYR A 15 10.65 50.90 4.94
CA TYR A 15 9.56 50.00 4.58
C TYR A 15 8.23 50.54 5.14
N TYR A 16 7.10 50.04 4.61
CA TYR A 16 5.80 50.33 5.18
C TYR A 16 5.36 49.25 6.15
N LYS A 17 5.03 49.61 7.38
CA LYS A 17 4.34 48.74 8.33
C LYS A 17 2.84 48.82 8.04
N LEU A 18 2.24 47.65 7.76
CA LEU A 18 0.84 47.45 7.56
C LEU A 18 0.21 46.93 8.85
N THR A 19 -0.92 47.47 9.27
CA THR A 19 -1.62 47.04 10.48
C THR A 19 -3.10 46.89 10.14
N ALA A 20 -3.64 45.68 10.21
CA ALA A 20 -5.05 45.40 10.06
C ALA A 20 -5.71 45.15 11.42
N ASN A 21 -6.87 45.77 11.66
CA ASN A 21 -7.73 45.46 12.79
C ASN A 21 -8.88 44.57 12.25
N ILE A 22 -8.93 43.35 12.73
CA ILE A 22 -9.83 42.30 12.23
C ILE A 22 -10.82 41.98 13.36
N VAL A 23 -12.06 41.69 13.02
CA VAL A 23 -13.06 41.16 13.95
C VAL A 23 -13.46 39.79 13.47
N SER A 24 -13.20 38.77 14.28
CA SER A 24 -13.61 37.39 13.99
C SER A 24 -14.10 36.77 15.30
N ASP A 25 -15.25 36.10 15.24
CA ASP A 25 -15.91 35.47 16.39
C ASP A 25 -16.05 36.43 17.60
N GLY A 26 -16.41 37.68 17.34
CA GLY A 26 -16.57 38.72 18.38
C GLY A 26 -15.26 39.21 19.01
N ARG A 27 -14.10 38.74 18.57
CA ARG A 27 -12.79 39.15 19.07
C ARG A 27 -12.09 40.11 18.12
N HIS A 28 -11.46 41.14 18.70
CA HIS A 28 -10.64 42.08 17.97
C HIS A 28 -9.20 41.58 17.89
N ILE A 29 -8.74 41.29 16.67
CA ILE A 29 -7.39 40.80 16.40
C ILE A 29 -6.65 41.89 15.63
N ARG A 30 -5.39 42.16 16.04
CA ARG A 30 -4.52 43.11 15.34
C ARG A 30 -3.41 42.35 14.63
N ALA A 31 -3.46 42.34 13.30
CA ALA A 31 -2.46 41.72 12.46
C ALA A 31 -1.44 42.74 11.93
N TYR A 32 -0.23 42.29 11.72
CA TYR A 32 0.87 43.15 11.24
C TYR A 32 1.55 42.49 10.05
N SER A 33 1.95 43.29 9.06
CA SER A 33 2.76 42.88 7.94
C SER A 33 3.78 43.96 7.56
N ARG A 34 4.70 43.65 6.71
CA ARG A 34 5.71 44.54 6.21
C ARG A 34 5.65 44.55 4.67
N PHE A 35 5.62 45.76 4.11
CA PHE A 35 5.74 45.96 2.67
C PHE A 35 7.08 46.62 2.36
N ASP A 36 7.95 45.88 1.73
CA ASP A 36 9.26 46.35 1.24
C ASP A 36 9.08 46.81 -0.22
N TYR A 37 9.73 47.90 -0.59
CA TYR A 37 9.69 48.45 -1.95
C TYR A 37 11.10 48.71 -2.49
N ASP A 38 11.28 48.57 -3.80
CA ASP A 38 12.51 48.96 -4.47
C ASP A 38 12.42 50.45 -4.90
N PRO A 39 13.26 51.33 -4.34
CA PRO A 39 13.28 52.77 -4.71
C PRO A 39 13.60 53.02 -6.19
N LYS A 40 14.23 52.07 -6.87
CA LYS A 40 14.53 52.16 -8.31
C LYS A 40 13.30 51.95 -9.18
N VAL A 41 12.35 51.15 -8.71
CA VAL A 41 11.07 50.82 -9.36
C VAL A 41 10.02 51.85 -8.97
N LEU A 42 9.80 52.07 -7.67
CA LEU A 42 8.85 53.02 -7.12
C LEU A 42 9.54 54.34 -6.75
N ARG A 43 9.81 55.18 -7.74
CA ARG A 43 10.67 56.34 -7.60
C ARG A 43 10.06 57.49 -6.81
N THR A 44 8.76 57.71 -6.96
CA THR A 44 8.07 58.83 -6.29
C THR A 44 7.38 58.38 -5.00
N LYS A 45 7.23 59.31 -4.03
CA LYS A 45 6.45 59.06 -2.80
C LYS A 45 5.02 58.62 -3.12
N LYS A 46 4.39 59.28 -4.12
CA LYS A 46 3.01 58.96 -4.56
C LYS A 46 2.86 57.55 -5.08
N GLN A 47 3.84 57.05 -5.83
CA GLN A 47 3.87 55.62 -6.31
C GLN A 47 4.04 54.63 -5.16
N ARG A 48 4.93 54.93 -4.21
CA ARG A 48 5.15 54.08 -3.02
C ARG A 48 3.93 54.01 -2.14
N ASP A 49 3.30 55.16 -1.86
CA ASP A 49 2.09 55.21 -1.04
C ASP A 49 0.91 54.51 -1.72
N ALA A 50 0.79 54.61 -3.04
CA ALA A 50 -0.24 53.85 -3.80
C ALA A 50 -0.01 52.33 -3.74
N ALA A 51 1.22 51.88 -3.95
CA ALA A 51 1.56 50.48 -3.86
C ALA A 51 1.39 49.91 -2.42
N ALA A 52 1.78 50.68 -1.40
CA ALA A 52 1.54 50.32 -0.02
C ALA A 52 0.07 50.23 0.36
N LYS A 53 -0.79 51.10 -0.21
CA LYS A 53 -2.25 51.04 -0.03
C LYS A 53 -2.85 49.80 -0.66
N ALA A 54 -2.42 49.43 -1.86
CA ALA A 54 -2.84 48.20 -2.52
C ALA A 54 -2.42 46.96 -1.72
N ALA A 55 -1.15 46.91 -1.28
CA ALA A 55 -0.66 45.84 -0.42
C ALA A 55 -1.40 45.76 0.93
N ALA A 56 -1.77 46.87 1.51
CA ALA A 56 -2.53 46.92 2.75
C ALA A 56 -3.95 46.36 2.58
N TYR A 57 -4.61 46.64 1.46
CA TYR A 57 -5.93 46.10 1.16
C TYR A 57 -5.90 44.58 1.00
N GLU A 58 -4.95 44.03 0.22
CA GLU A 58 -4.80 42.60 0.07
C GLU A 58 -4.44 41.93 1.42
N PHE A 59 -3.52 42.52 2.19
CA PHE A 59 -3.17 42.06 3.51
C PHE A 59 -4.37 42.01 4.47
N GLU A 60 -5.22 43.04 4.49
CA GLU A 60 -6.43 43.08 5.34
C GLU A 60 -7.40 41.95 4.96
N LYS A 61 -7.62 41.77 3.66
CA LYS A 61 -8.47 40.71 3.11
C LYS A 61 -7.95 39.30 3.48
N GLU A 62 -6.66 39.06 3.31
CA GLU A 62 -6.04 37.80 3.72
C GLU A 62 -6.09 37.58 5.22
N ALA A 63 -5.81 38.61 6.00
CA ALA A 63 -5.81 38.53 7.45
C ALA A 63 -7.23 38.26 8.01
N GLN A 64 -8.27 38.86 7.43
CA GLN A 64 -9.65 38.57 7.77
C GLN A 64 -10.03 37.12 7.41
N ALA A 65 -9.71 36.68 6.18
CA ALA A 65 -9.99 35.33 5.76
C ALA A 65 -9.27 34.28 6.64
N ASN A 66 -8.05 34.58 7.09
CA ASN A 66 -7.29 33.70 7.98
C ASN A 66 -7.89 33.64 9.39
N ALA A 67 -8.35 34.80 9.92
CA ALA A 67 -9.03 34.85 11.22
C ALA A 67 -10.37 34.10 11.20
N ASP A 68 -11.14 34.23 10.12
CA ASP A 68 -12.40 33.50 9.94
C ASP A 68 -12.19 32.00 9.77
N ARG A 69 -11.13 31.60 9.06
CA ARG A 69 -10.71 30.18 8.97
C ARG A 69 -10.30 29.63 10.34
N GLN A 70 -9.55 30.40 11.13
CA GLN A 70 -9.15 30.02 12.48
C GLN A 70 -10.34 29.87 13.42
N ALA A 71 -11.29 30.82 13.39
CA ALA A 71 -12.52 30.76 14.16
C ALA A 71 -13.39 29.55 13.77
N ASN A 72 -13.55 29.28 12.48
CA ASN A 72 -14.27 28.11 11.97
C ASN A 72 -13.56 26.78 12.29
N GLY A 73 -12.23 26.77 12.37
CA GLY A 73 -11.43 25.58 12.69
C GLY A 73 -11.29 25.32 14.18
N SER A 74 -11.41 26.35 15.04
CA SER A 74 -11.21 26.22 16.48
C SER A 74 -12.20 25.29 17.17
N ASN A 75 -13.37 25.07 16.59
CA ASN A 75 -14.42 24.19 17.11
C ASN A 75 -14.46 22.81 16.46
N LYS A 76 -13.68 22.56 15.39
CA LYS A 76 -13.70 21.25 14.71
C LYS A 76 -12.94 20.20 15.50
N THR A 77 -13.54 19.03 15.60
CA THR A 77 -12.91 17.87 16.22
C THR A 77 -11.83 17.26 15.30
N PHE A 78 -10.89 16.52 15.88
CA PHE A 78 -9.90 15.76 15.10
C PHE A 78 -10.58 14.85 14.07
N LEU A 79 -11.72 14.23 14.43
CA LEU A 79 -12.46 13.33 13.55
C LEU A 79 -12.97 14.05 12.30
N GLU A 80 -13.53 15.24 12.46
CA GLU A 80 -14.04 16.04 11.34
C GLU A 80 -12.90 16.45 10.40
N VAL A 81 -11.82 16.98 10.97
CA VAL A 81 -10.64 17.40 10.20
C VAL A 81 -9.97 16.22 9.50
N ALA A 82 -9.87 15.07 10.16
CA ALA A 82 -9.32 13.86 9.55
C ALA A 82 -10.16 13.37 8.36
N ARG A 83 -11.48 13.43 8.47
CA ARG A 83 -12.40 13.10 7.36
C ARG A 83 -12.27 14.07 6.19
N GLU A 84 -12.12 15.35 6.45
CA GLU A 84 -11.88 16.38 5.43
C GLU A 84 -10.54 16.17 4.74
N TYR A 85 -9.48 15.90 5.49
CA TYR A 85 -8.17 15.55 4.96
C TYR A 85 -8.21 14.31 4.07
N ILE A 86 -8.93 13.28 4.49
CA ILE A 86 -9.12 12.05 3.68
C ILE A 86 -9.92 12.39 2.42
N LYS A 87 -10.98 13.18 2.52
CA LYS A 87 -11.80 13.62 1.38
C LYS A 87 -10.98 14.44 0.38
N SER A 88 -10.18 15.40 0.85
CA SER A 88 -9.23 16.16 0.03
C SER A 88 -8.22 15.25 -0.66
N SER A 89 -7.72 14.23 0.05
CA SER A 89 -6.83 13.21 -0.52
C SER A 89 -7.52 12.37 -1.60
N LYS A 90 -8.82 12.06 -1.44
CA LYS A 90 -9.63 11.34 -2.45
C LYS A 90 -9.86 12.17 -3.70
N ALA A 91 -10.08 13.48 -3.56
CA ALA A 91 -10.23 14.40 -4.68
C ALA A 91 -8.95 14.50 -5.55
N LYS A 92 -7.77 14.20 -4.98
CA LYS A 92 -6.47 14.16 -5.66
C LYS A 92 -6.13 12.77 -6.21
N LEU A 93 -7.10 11.85 -6.30
CA LEU A 93 -6.87 10.51 -6.86
C LEU A 93 -6.58 10.58 -8.36
N GLU A 94 -5.60 9.78 -8.77
CA GLU A 94 -5.26 9.62 -10.18
C GLU A 94 -6.38 8.84 -10.89
N PRO A 95 -6.95 9.36 -11.99
CA PRO A 95 -7.91 8.60 -12.78
C PRO A 95 -7.24 7.37 -13.38
N SER A 96 -7.86 6.21 -13.24
CA SER A 96 -7.37 4.92 -13.78
C SER A 96 -7.18 4.89 -15.31
N ALA A 97 -7.70 5.88 -16.02
CA ALA A 97 -7.71 5.94 -17.49
C ALA A 97 -6.47 6.61 -18.12
N ARG A 98 -5.54 7.17 -17.34
CA ARG A 98 -4.35 7.85 -17.89
C ARG A 98 -3.12 6.95 -17.88
N LEU A 99 -3.14 5.91 -18.70
CA LEU A 99 -1.97 5.04 -18.92
C LEU A 99 -0.93 5.64 -19.91
N ARG A 100 -1.19 6.80 -20.50
CA ARG A 100 -0.29 7.45 -21.46
C ARG A 100 -0.03 8.90 -21.07
N GLY A 101 1.22 9.21 -20.74
CA GLY A 101 1.79 10.56 -20.66
C GLY A 101 1.53 11.34 -19.38
N ASN A 102 2.55 12.05 -18.92
CA ASN A 102 2.65 12.98 -17.78
C ASN A 102 2.03 12.53 -16.46
N HIS A 103 2.85 11.83 -15.72
CA HIS A 103 2.58 11.51 -14.32
C HIS A 103 2.69 12.77 -13.46
N ASP A 104 1.57 13.26 -12.92
CA ASP A 104 1.60 14.30 -11.89
C ASP A 104 1.91 13.63 -10.53
N SER A 105 3.14 13.81 -10.05
CA SER A 105 3.63 13.28 -8.79
C SER A 105 2.82 13.72 -7.56
N ARG A 106 1.97 14.75 -7.71
CA ARG A 106 1.10 15.30 -6.66
C ARG A 106 -0.20 14.52 -6.45
N LYS A 107 -0.52 13.55 -7.33
CA LYS A 107 -1.76 12.76 -7.21
C LYS A 107 -1.59 11.55 -6.31
N ASN A 108 -2.56 11.35 -5.44
CA ASN A 108 -2.58 10.23 -4.50
C ASN A 108 -3.02 8.93 -5.19
N LYS A 109 -2.34 7.83 -4.90
CA LYS A 109 -2.79 6.50 -5.32
C LYS A 109 -3.92 6.01 -4.40
N ALA A 110 -4.89 5.31 -4.96
CA ALA A 110 -6.07 4.82 -4.25
C ALA A 110 -5.74 3.97 -3.00
N ASN A 111 -4.66 3.17 -3.04
CA ASN A 111 -4.17 2.42 -1.88
C ASN A 111 -3.72 3.31 -0.72
N THR A 112 -3.06 4.44 -1.03
CA THR A 112 -2.60 5.39 0.00
C THR A 112 -3.78 6.00 0.73
N THR A 113 -4.84 6.35 0.00
CA THR A 113 -6.06 6.92 0.60
C THR A 113 -6.80 5.90 1.46
N ARG A 114 -6.91 4.65 1.00
CA ARG A 114 -7.50 3.54 1.79
C ARG A 114 -6.76 3.31 3.11
N ASN A 115 -5.44 3.39 3.10
CA ASN A 115 -4.66 3.23 4.33
C ASN A 115 -4.96 4.34 5.33
N LYS A 116 -5.24 5.57 4.87
CA LYS A 116 -5.67 6.68 5.75
C LYS A 116 -6.99 6.38 6.47
N ASP A 117 -7.99 5.80 5.76
CA ASP A 117 -9.23 5.35 6.39
C ASP A 117 -8.96 4.29 7.48
N ASN A 118 -8.06 3.33 7.22
CA ASN A 118 -7.69 2.32 8.20
C ASN A 118 -6.98 2.91 9.42
N TYR A 119 -6.09 3.90 9.22
CA TYR A 119 -5.42 4.58 10.32
C TYR A 119 -6.40 5.38 11.17
N LEU A 120 -7.34 6.11 10.55
CA LEU A 120 -8.39 6.82 11.27
C LEU A 120 -9.27 5.87 12.10
N ASN A 121 -9.72 4.77 11.51
CA ASN A 121 -10.52 3.76 12.20
C ASN A 121 -9.78 3.16 13.41
N LYS A 122 -8.45 2.99 13.32
CA LYS A 122 -7.64 2.53 14.45
C LYS A 122 -7.62 3.58 15.57
N VAL A 123 -7.42 4.86 15.24
CA VAL A 123 -7.44 5.95 16.22
C VAL A 123 -8.80 6.06 16.90
N ILE A 124 -9.91 5.97 16.15
CA ILE A 124 -11.28 5.96 16.69
C ILE A 124 -11.47 4.81 17.69
N LEU A 125 -10.98 3.62 17.33
CA LEU A 125 -11.15 2.43 18.18
C LEU A 125 -10.36 2.51 19.48
N VAL A 126 -9.13 3.03 19.42
CA VAL A 126 -8.18 2.98 20.53
C VAL A 126 -8.28 4.22 21.42
N SER A 127 -8.48 5.38 20.83
CA SER A 127 -8.44 6.68 21.51
C SER A 127 -9.65 7.53 21.15
N PRO A 128 -10.89 7.14 21.54
CA PRO A 128 -12.10 7.89 21.23
C PRO A 128 -12.05 9.32 21.81
N TRP A 129 -11.44 9.51 22.98
CA TRP A 129 -11.24 10.81 23.59
C TRP A 129 -10.48 11.80 22.70
N PHE A 130 -9.52 11.31 21.93
CA PHE A 130 -8.69 12.14 21.06
C PHE A 130 -9.45 12.59 19.81
N VAL A 131 -10.27 11.74 19.22
CA VAL A 131 -11.00 12.07 17.98
C VAL A 131 -12.13 13.06 18.23
N GLU A 132 -12.65 13.12 19.46
CA GLU A 132 -13.68 14.06 19.90
C GLU A 132 -13.11 15.42 20.32
N LYS A 133 -11.79 15.49 20.58
CA LYS A 133 -11.13 16.71 21.03
C LYS A 133 -11.03 17.72 19.87
N SER A 134 -11.24 19.02 20.18
CA SER A 134 -11.03 20.08 19.19
C SER A 134 -9.56 20.16 18.75
N VAL A 135 -9.32 20.33 17.45
CA VAL A 135 -7.94 20.42 16.90
C VAL A 135 -7.14 21.60 17.47
N SER A 136 -7.82 22.66 17.94
CA SER A 136 -7.16 23.79 18.60
C SER A 136 -6.68 23.48 20.04
N GLU A 137 -7.28 22.48 20.69
CA GLU A 137 -6.97 22.06 22.05
C GLU A 137 -6.02 20.86 22.11
N ILE A 138 -5.78 20.21 20.97
CA ILE A 138 -4.85 19.08 20.89
C ILE A 138 -3.44 19.60 21.13
N THR A 139 -2.75 18.99 22.07
CA THR A 139 -1.35 19.30 22.42
C THR A 139 -0.40 18.24 21.85
N LYS A 140 0.90 18.55 21.88
CA LYS A 140 1.95 17.58 21.57
C LYS A 140 1.83 16.30 22.42
N LYS A 141 1.58 16.46 23.73
CA LYS A 141 1.41 15.34 24.67
C LYS A 141 0.21 14.45 24.30
N ASP A 142 -0.89 15.03 23.82
CA ASP A 142 -2.04 14.26 23.36
C ASP A 142 -1.69 13.39 22.16
N CYS A 143 -0.91 13.93 21.20
CA CYS A 143 -0.45 13.15 20.04
C CYS A 143 0.49 12.02 20.44
N GLU A 144 1.41 12.27 21.38
CA GLU A 144 2.32 11.24 21.90
C GLU A 144 1.55 10.14 22.65
N LYS A 145 0.61 10.52 23.49
CA LYS A 145 -0.24 9.58 24.25
C LYS A 145 -1.08 8.67 23.33
N VAL A 146 -1.66 9.21 22.26
CA VAL A 146 -2.41 8.38 21.28
C VAL A 146 -1.50 7.35 20.61
N ILE A 147 -0.25 7.72 20.32
CA ILE A 147 0.70 6.79 19.71
C ILE A 147 1.06 5.66 20.68
N GLU A 148 1.26 5.98 21.97
CA GLU A 148 1.46 4.99 23.04
C GLU A 148 0.25 4.07 23.19
N GLU A 149 -0.97 4.61 23.25
CA GLU A 149 -2.21 3.83 23.31
C GLU A 149 -2.37 2.91 22.10
N ILE A 150 -1.99 3.34 20.88
CA ILE A 150 -1.99 2.50 19.68
C ILE A 150 -0.94 1.40 19.75
N GLU A 151 0.23 1.67 20.32
CA GLU A 151 1.29 0.69 20.54
C GLU A 151 0.85 -0.39 21.53
N ASP A 152 0.31 0.02 22.66
CA ASP A 152 -0.18 -0.88 23.74
C ASP A 152 -1.36 -1.74 23.27
N PHE A 153 -2.26 -1.17 22.49
CA PHE A 153 -3.38 -1.93 21.91
C PHE A 153 -2.90 -3.00 20.93
N GLY A 154 -1.75 -2.80 20.30
CA GLY A 154 -1.17 -3.74 19.36
C GLY A 154 -1.98 -3.96 18.08
N VAL A 155 -1.85 -5.12 17.47
CA VAL A 155 -2.62 -5.51 16.27
C VAL A 155 -4.00 -5.98 16.69
N THR A 156 -5.05 -5.50 16.00
CA THR A 156 -6.38 -6.10 16.11
C THR A 156 -6.35 -7.49 15.46
N VAL A 157 -5.87 -8.47 16.18
CA VAL A 157 -5.92 -9.85 15.72
C VAL A 157 -7.31 -10.37 16.00
N LYS A 158 -7.97 -10.88 14.96
CA LYS A 158 -9.23 -11.60 15.18
C LYS A 158 -8.93 -12.78 16.07
N GLU A 159 -9.66 -12.90 17.17
CA GLU A 159 -9.60 -14.03 18.05
C GLU A 159 -9.67 -15.34 17.25
N LYS A 160 -8.73 -16.22 17.48
CA LYS A 160 -8.64 -17.52 16.81
C LYS A 160 -9.33 -18.55 17.68
N ALA A 161 -10.32 -19.21 17.11
CA ALA A 161 -11.03 -20.31 17.78
C ALA A 161 -10.53 -21.65 17.24
N TYR A 162 -10.17 -22.55 18.13
CA TYR A 162 -9.72 -23.91 17.81
C TYR A 162 -10.71 -24.91 18.38
N LEU A 163 -11.23 -25.80 17.52
CA LEU A 163 -12.16 -26.85 17.95
C LEU A 163 -11.48 -27.80 18.93
N LEU A 164 -12.10 -27.99 20.10
CA LEU A 164 -11.59 -28.86 21.13
C LEU A 164 -11.69 -30.33 20.69
N PRO A 165 -10.76 -31.20 21.14
CA PRO A 165 -10.79 -32.63 20.83
C PRO A 165 -12.10 -33.29 21.25
N THR A 166 -12.69 -32.87 22.38
CA THR A 166 -13.98 -33.35 22.90
C THR A 166 -15.15 -33.08 21.98
N ALA A 167 -15.09 -31.95 21.20
CA ALA A 167 -16.13 -31.60 20.24
C ALA A 167 -15.97 -32.32 18.88
N LYS A 168 -14.80 -32.89 18.60
CA LYS A 168 -14.55 -33.63 17.35
C LYS A 168 -15.39 -34.91 17.18
N LYS A 169 -15.85 -35.50 18.27
CA LYS A 169 -16.75 -36.70 18.25
C LYS A 169 -18.09 -36.43 17.53
N TYR A 170 -18.50 -35.19 17.40
CA TYR A 170 -19.75 -34.79 16.75
C TYR A 170 -19.61 -34.58 15.22
N LYS A 171 -18.50 -35.01 14.63
CA LYS A 171 -18.21 -34.82 13.20
C LYS A 171 -19.30 -35.33 12.26
N THR A 172 -19.92 -36.47 12.57
CA THR A 172 -20.94 -37.10 11.74
C THR A 172 -22.27 -36.35 11.73
N LEU A 173 -22.64 -35.70 12.84
CA LEU A 173 -23.84 -34.86 12.93
C LEU A 173 -23.72 -33.53 12.18
N SER A 174 -22.50 -33.01 12.04
CA SER A 174 -22.25 -31.71 11.44
C SER A 174 -22.38 -31.70 9.92
N PHE A 175 -21.95 -32.77 9.24
CA PHE A 175 -21.96 -32.83 7.78
C PHE A 175 -23.38 -32.89 7.16
N THR A 176 -24.33 -33.47 7.86
CA THR A 176 -25.72 -33.56 7.40
C THR A 176 -26.57 -32.34 7.73
N LYS A 177 -26.23 -31.59 8.77
CA LYS A 177 -26.96 -30.39 9.21
C LYS A 177 -26.42 -29.07 8.58
N SER A 178 -25.24 -29.09 7.96
CA SER A 178 -24.54 -27.89 7.51
C SER A 178 -25.14 -27.16 6.29
N VAL A 179 -26.22 -27.66 5.73
CA VAL A 179 -26.74 -27.19 4.43
C VAL A 179 -27.99 -26.32 4.55
N ILE A 180 -28.66 -26.27 5.68
CA ILE A 180 -29.95 -25.57 5.79
C ILE A 180 -29.89 -24.54 6.95
N GLY A 181 -29.74 -23.26 6.60
CA GLY A 181 -29.99 -22.14 7.52
C GLY A 181 -28.81 -21.61 8.31
N TYR A 182 -27.58 -22.07 8.09
CA TYR A 182 -26.38 -21.58 8.78
C TYR A 182 -25.39 -20.87 7.85
N HIS A 183 -24.77 -19.80 8.33
CA HIS A 183 -23.85 -18.95 7.54
C HIS A 183 -22.40 -19.46 7.47
N VAL A 184 -22.13 -20.73 7.83
CA VAL A 184 -20.79 -21.33 7.79
C VAL A 184 -20.69 -22.26 6.58
N CYS A 185 -19.70 -22.01 5.72
CA CYS A 185 -19.44 -22.89 4.59
C CYS A 185 -18.77 -24.21 5.03
N SER A 186 -19.04 -25.28 4.29
CA SER A 186 -18.48 -26.64 4.53
C SER A 186 -16.95 -26.62 4.66
N TYR A 187 -16.25 -25.75 3.93
CA TYR A 187 -14.81 -25.60 3.99
C TYR A 187 -14.34 -25.09 5.36
N THR A 188 -14.99 -24.07 5.93
CA THR A 188 -14.65 -23.53 7.26
C THR A 188 -14.85 -24.58 8.35
N MET A 189 -15.93 -25.35 8.24
CA MET A 189 -16.20 -26.45 9.15
C MET A 189 -15.14 -27.54 9.05
N MET A 190 -14.78 -27.97 7.85
CA MET A 190 -13.70 -28.93 7.61
C MET A 190 -12.37 -28.45 8.24
N MET A 191 -12.03 -27.19 8.07
CA MET A 191 -10.82 -26.59 8.65
C MET A 191 -10.82 -26.68 10.18
N ALA A 192 -11.96 -26.37 10.84
CA ALA A 192 -12.08 -26.50 12.28
C ALA A 192 -11.85 -27.95 12.77
N PHE A 193 -12.44 -28.94 12.09
CA PHE A 193 -12.24 -30.35 12.40
C PHE A 193 -10.82 -30.86 12.14
N GLN A 194 -10.09 -30.23 11.22
CA GLN A 194 -8.66 -30.50 10.99
C GLN A 194 -7.75 -29.85 12.05
N GLY A 195 -8.32 -29.15 13.05
CA GLY A 195 -7.56 -28.46 14.10
C GLY A 195 -7.00 -27.10 13.66
N LYS A 196 -7.43 -26.56 12.52
CA LYS A 196 -7.08 -25.22 12.10
C LYS A 196 -7.98 -24.19 12.74
N SER A 197 -7.45 -22.98 12.97
CA SER A 197 -8.22 -21.91 13.58
C SER A 197 -9.32 -21.38 12.65
N VAL A 198 -10.45 -21.02 13.24
CA VAL A 198 -11.56 -20.29 12.60
C VAL A 198 -11.82 -18.98 13.34
N THR A 199 -12.61 -18.10 12.77
CA THR A 199 -13.01 -16.84 13.44
C THR A 199 -14.03 -17.11 14.55
N ARG A 200 -14.14 -16.22 15.53
CA ARG A 200 -15.13 -16.32 16.61
C ARG A 200 -16.55 -16.49 16.06
N SER A 201 -16.97 -15.67 15.10
CA SER A 201 -18.29 -15.78 14.47
C SER A 201 -18.52 -17.15 13.80
N SER A 202 -17.49 -17.72 13.16
CA SER A 202 -17.58 -19.07 12.59
C SER A 202 -17.64 -20.13 13.68
N ALA A 203 -16.93 -19.96 14.80
CA ALA A 203 -16.97 -20.86 15.94
C ALA A 203 -18.34 -20.87 16.59
N GLU A 204 -18.96 -19.71 16.77
CA GLU A 204 -20.33 -19.57 17.31
C GLU A 204 -21.36 -20.29 16.42
N GLU A 205 -21.29 -20.13 15.09
CA GLU A 205 -22.18 -20.83 14.17
C GLU A 205 -21.92 -22.34 14.15
N ILE A 206 -20.66 -22.77 14.19
CA ILE A 206 -20.33 -24.22 14.29
C ILE A 206 -20.83 -24.78 15.61
N SER A 207 -20.71 -24.07 16.72
CA SER A 207 -21.20 -24.50 18.03
C SER A 207 -22.72 -24.70 18.05
N LYS A 208 -23.46 -23.79 17.39
CA LYS A 208 -24.92 -23.97 17.21
C LYS A 208 -25.25 -25.25 16.42
N ILE A 209 -24.47 -25.53 15.35
CA ILE A 209 -24.64 -26.76 14.55
C ILE A 209 -24.34 -28.01 15.41
N LEU A 210 -23.31 -27.94 16.26
CA LEU A 210 -22.94 -29.04 17.13
C LEU A 210 -23.87 -29.21 18.33
N GLY A 211 -24.71 -28.22 18.64
CA GLY A 211 -25.59 -28.22 19.82
C GLY A 211 -24.80 -28.07 21.12
N LEU A 212 -23.68 -27.41 21.11
CA LEU A 212 -22.79 -27.19 22.24
C LEU A 212 -22.59 -25.70 22.53
N PRO A 213 -22.44 -25.30 23.82
CA PRO A 213 -21.94 -23.94 24.12
C PRO A 213 -20.57 -23.70 23.45
N VAL A 214 -20.33 -22.48 23.00
CA VAL A 214 -19.13 -22.17 22.23
C VAL A 214 -17.84 -22.39 23.04
N GLU A 215 -17.87 -22.15 24.35
CA GLU A 215 -16.76 -22.36 25.29
C GLU A 215 -16.45 -23.84 25.53
N GLN A 216 -17.46 -24.72 25.36
CA GLN A 216 -17.28 -26.17 25.43
C GLN A 216 -16.82 -26.78 24.10
N ALA A 217 -17.10 -26.11 22.99
CA ALA A 217 -16.72 -26.56 21.65
C ALA A 217 -15.37 -26.02 21.20
N PHE A 218 -15.01 -24.79 21.60
CA PHE A 218 -13.83 -24.12 21.14
C PHE A 218 -12.97 -23.55 22.27
N ARG A 219 -11.64 -23.59 22.05
CA ARG A 219 -10.67 -22.81 22.80
C ARG A 219 -10.38 -21.54 22.01
N PHE A 220 -10.43 -20.40 22.69
CA PHE A 220 -10.12 -19.11 22.10
C PHE A 220 -8.69 -18.71 22.45
N GLU A 221 -7.96 -18.27 21.44
CA GLU A 221 -6.64 -17.69 21.60
C GLU A 221 -6.64 -16.27 21.02
N GLN A 222 -6.29 -15.29 21.85
CA GLN A 222 -5.93 -13.96 21.41
C GLN A 222 -4.39 -13.91 21.28
N PRO A 223 -3.83 -13.99 20.06
CA PRO A 223 -2.40 -13.84 19.94
C PRO A 223 -2.03 -12.40 20.32
N GLU A 224 -1.17 -12.24 21.30
CA GLU A 224 -0.51 -10.96 21.56
C GLU A 224 0.40 -10.65 20.37
N CYS A 225 -0.03 -9.73 19.54
CA CYS A 225 0.76 -9.24 18.41
C CYS A 225 1.05 -7.77 18.61
N ALA A 226 2.27 -7.44 19.02
CA ALA A 226 2.77 -6.08 19.02
C ALA A 226 2.76 -5.51 17.59
N LEU A 227 2.42 -4.24 17.46
CA LEU A 227 2.55 -3.54 16.19
C LEU A 227 4.02 -3.45 15.77
N SER A 228 4.29 -3.68 14.49
CA SER A 228 5.63 -3.39 13.98
C SER A 228 5.91 -1.89 14.10
N THR A 229 7.14 -1.53 14.45
CA THR A 229 7.59 -0.12 14.54
C THR A 229 7.27 0.67 13.26
N LYS A 230 7.32 -0.02 12.11
CA LYS A 230 6.91 0.58 10.83
C LYS A 230 5.43 0.95 10.82
N THR A 231 4.56 0.04 11.24
CA THR A 231 3.11 0.27 11.27
C THR A 231 2.73 1.37 12.26
N LEU A 232 3.34 1.34 13.45
CA LEU A 232 3.17 2.41 14.44
C LEU A 232 3.60 3.77 13.90
N ARG A 233 4.75 3.83 13.22
CA ARG A 233 5.21 5.05 12.56
C ARG A 233 4.26 5.56 11.48
N GLU A 234 3.61 4.67 10.72
CA GLU A 234 2.61 5.06 9.70
C GLU A 234 1.37 5.68 10.34
N HIS A 235 0.91 5.18 11.50
CA HIS A 235 -0.16 5.81 12.29
C HIS A 235 0.26 7.19 12.80
N ALA A 236 1.45 7.31 13.37
CA ALA A 236 1.98 8.59 13.84
C ALA A 236 2.13 9.62 12.70
N LEU A 237 2.57 9.18 11.52
CA LEU A 237 2.63 10.02 10.32
C LEU A 237 1.24 10.48 9.86
N PHE A 238 0.23 9.62 9.95
CA PHE A 238 -1.15 9.99 9.62
C PHE A 238 -1.66 11.08 10.56
N ILE A 239 -1.48 10.92 11.88
CA ILE A 239 -1.87 11.94 12.87
C ILE A 239 -1.15 13.27 12.58
N ARG A 240 0.16 13.23 12.32
CA ARG A 240 0.94 14.43 11.95
C ARG A 240 0.40 15.09 10.67
N GLN A 241 0.02 14.33 9.67
CA GLN A 241 -0.54 14.86 8.42
C GLN A 241 -1.90 15.51 8.62
N VAL A 242 -2.76 14.96 9.49
CA VAL A 242 -4.04 15.57 9.84
C VAL A 242 -3.84 16.88 10.62
N MET A 243 -2.92 16.89 11.58
CA MET A 243 -2.60 18.11 12.34
C MET A 243 -1.95 19.18 11.46
N GLN A 244 -1.09 18.78 10.50
CA GLN A 244 -0.54 19.71 9.50
C GLN A 244 -1.65 20.30 8.61
N TYR A 245 -2.59 19.46 8.15
CA TYR A 245 -3.74 19.92 7.39
C TYR A 245 -4.60 20.91 8.20
N ALA A 246 -4.81 20.66 9.51
CA ALA A 246 -5.48 21.59 10.40
C ALA A 246 -4.73 22.93 10.52
N THR A 247 -3.40 22.90 10.58
CA THR A 247 -2.57 24.10 10.60
C THR A 247 -2.69 24.89 9.28
N ASP A 248 -2.63 24.20 8.14
CA ASP A 248 -2.68 24.84 6.82
C ASP A 248 -4.06 25.45 6.51
N GLU A 249 -5.14 24.76 6.87
CA GLU A 249 -6.51 25.17 6.53
C GLU A 249 -7.14 26.09 7.59
N TYR A 250 -6.84 25.87 8.88
CA TYR A 250 -7.49 26.54 10.02
C TYR A 250 -6.52 27.36 10.88
N HIS A 251 -5.24 27.44 10.50
CA HIS A 251 -4.20 28.18 11.21
C HIS A 251 -4.08 27.79 12.71
N THR A 252 -4.32 26.51 13.03
CA THR A 252 -4.11 25.98 14.36
C THR A 252 -2.61 25.91 14.69
N THR A 253 -2.27 25.75 15.97
CA THR A 253 -0.87 25.61 16.39
C THR A 253 -0.22 24.38 15.77
N LYS A 254 0.95 24.58 15.16
CA LYS A 254 1.74 23.46 14.63
C LYS A 254 2.38 22.69 15.79
N HIS A 255 2.13 21.38 15.84
CA HIS A 255 2.72 20.48 16.82
C HIS A 255 3.74 19.54 16.18
N GLU A 256 4.98 19.65 16.62
CA GLU A 256 6.04 18.72 16.25
C GLU A 256 6.24 17.70 17.38
N PHE A 257 5.91 16.46 17.14
CA PHE A 257 6.15 15.34 18.04
C PHE A 257 7.06 14.30 17.40
N ALA A 258 7.78 13.53 18.23
CA ALA A 258 8.70 12.51 17.76
C ALA A 258 7.95 11.39 17.06
N LEU A 259 8.44 10.97 15.89
CA LEU A 259 7.95 9.76 15.25
C LEU A 259 8.67 8.55 15.84
N PRO A 260 7.98 7.41 16.05
CA PRO A 260 8.63 6.17 16.45
C PRO A 260 9.86 5.90 15.57
N SER A 261 10.96 5.52 16.20
CA SER A 261 12.23 5.28 15.49
C SER A 261 12.06 4.16 14.47
N ARG A 262 12.74 4.26 13.33
CA ARG A 262 12.83 3.12 12.43
C ARG A 262 13.70 2.08 13.15
N GLY A 263 13.12 0.92 13.45
CA GLY A 263 13.87 -0.16 14.05
C GLY A 263 15.12 -0.48 13.21
N THR A 264 16.25 -0.62 13.88
CA THR A 264 17.57 -0.86 13.25
C THR A 264 17.79 -2.32 12.86
N ARG A 265 16.86 -3.22 13.17
CA ARG A 265 17.02 -4.64 12.81
C ARG A 265 16.98 -4.79 11.29
N PRO A 266 18.06 -5.27 10.66
CA PRO A 266 18.04 -5.59 9.24
C PRO A 266 16.95 -6.62 9.00
N ARG A 267 15.97 -6.29 8.14
CA ARG A 267 14.97 -7.27 7.75
C ARG A 267 15.66 -8.38 6.99
N PHE A 268 15.47 -9.60 7.46
CA PHE A 268 15.81 -10.76 6.66
C PHE A 268 14.92 -10.73 5.41
N VAL A 269 15.55 -10.72 4.24
CA VAL A 269 14.85 -10.78 2.96
C VAL A 269 14.82 -12.25 2.55
N ASP A 270 13.64 -12.86 2.66
CA ASP A 270 13.48 -14.26 2.26
C ASP A 270 13.53 -14.37 0.73
N CYS A 271 14.31 -15.32 0.25
CA CYS A 271 14.42 -15.74 -1.14
C CYS A 271 14.42 -17.26 -1.22
N ILE A 272 14.06 -17.80 -2.38
CA ILE A 272 14.16 -19.23 -2.66
C ILE A 272 15.66 -19.57 -2.80
N HIS A 273 16.12 -20.58 -2.08
CA HIS A 273 17.51 -21.01 -2.16
C HIS A 273 17.80 -21.72 -3.49
N GLU A 274 19.01 -21.59 -3.98
CA GLU A 274 19.44 -22.20 -5.27
C GLU A 274 19.18 -23.72 -5.31
N ASN A 275 19.39 -24.43 -4.19
CA ASN A 275 19.12 -25.86 -4.06
C ASN A 275 17.62 -26.23 -3.99
N GLU A 276 16.75 -25.26 -3.79
CA GLU A 276 15.29 -25.45 -3.77
C GLU A 276 14.66 -25.27 -5.15
N ILE A 277 15.32 -24.52 -6.05
CA ILE A 277 14.83 -24.23 -7.40
C ILE A 277 14.52 -25.50 -8.19
N PRO A 278 15.37 -26.55 -8.23
CA PRO A 278 15.06 -27.77 -8.97
C PRO A 278 13.78 -28.45 -8.47
N ARG A 279 13.56 -28.53 -7.15
CA ARG A 279 12.33 -29.10 -6.57
C ARG A 279 11.11 -28.27 -6.90
N LEU A 280 11.26 -26.93 -6.86
CA LEU A 280 10.21 -26.01 -7.25
C LEU A 280 9.81 -26.23 -8.71
N MET A 281 10.78 -26.30 -9.62
CA MET A 281 10.55 -26.48 -11.05
C MET A 281 9.89 -27.82 -11.36
N ALA A 282 10.27 -28.90 -10.68
CA ALA A 282 9.61 -30.21 -10.82
C ALA A 282 8.12 -30.13 -10.46
N VAL A 283 7.79 -29.50 -9.34
CA VAL A 283 6.38 -29.30 -8.93
C VAL A 283 5.63 -28.40 -9.91
N VAL A 284 6.28 -27.35 -10.43
CA VAL A 284 5.66 -26.42 -11.39
C VAL A 284 5.26 -27.14 -12.68
N GLN A 285 6.10 -28.04 -13.19
CA GLN A 285 5.84 -28.79 -14.42
C GLN A 285 4.59 -29.66 -14.34
N GLU A 286 4.19 -30.10 -13.15
CA GLU A 286 2.98 -30.90 -12.91
C GLU A 286 1.71 -30.05 -12.74
N ARG A 287 1.83 -28.73 -12.73
CA ARG A 287 0.68 -27.84 -12.50
C ARG A 287 -0.04 -27.47 -13.80
N PRO A 288 -1.32 -27.04 -13.73
CA PRO A 288 -2.01 -26.44 -14.89
C PRO A 288 -1.20 -25.31 -15.51
N MET A 289 -1.23 -25.17 -16.84
CA MET A 289 -0.37 -24.21 -17.56
C MET A 289 -0.53 -22.75 -17.08
N VAL A 290 -1.72 -22.33 -16.65
CA VAL A 290 -1.92 -20.99 -16.08
C VAL A 290 -1.13 -20.81 -14.76
N GLU A 291 -1.03 -21.85 -13.94
CA GLU A 291 -0.26 -21.81 -12.70
C GLU A 291 1.25 -21.87 -12.97
N GLN A 292 1.66 -22.66 -13.98
CA GLN A 292 3.02 -22.64 -14.49
C GLN A 292 3.39 -21.23 -14.98
N ALA A 293 2.53 -20.61 -15.78
CA ALA A 293 2.76 -19.26 -16.29
C ALA A 293 2.90 -18.23 -15.15
N VAL A 294 2.14 -18.34 -14.07
CA VAL A 294 2.30 -17.48 -12.89
C VAL A 294 3.68 -17.63 -12.27
N VAL A 295 4.10 -18.86 -11.98
CA VAL A 295 5.36 -19.11 -11.27
C VAL A 295 6.57 -18.78 -12.14
N LEU A 296 6.56 -19.22 -13.40
CA LEU A 296 7.65 -18.97 -14.35
C LEU A 296 7.80 -17.47 -14.65
N SER A 297 6.68 -16.74 -14.80
CA SER A 297 6.76 -15.28 -14.99
C SER A 297 7.36 -14.58 -13.77
N LEU A 298 6.95 -14.94 -12.55
CA LEU A 298 7.52 -14.35 -11.34
C LEU A 298 9.03 -14.60 -11.22
N LEU A 299 9.50 -15.82 -11.59
CA LEU A 299 10.92 -16.18 -11.54
C LEU A 299 11.74 -15.48 -12.61
N ASN A 300 11.24 -15.43 -13.86
CA ASN A 300 12.02 -14.92 -14.99
C ASN A 300 11.99 -13.39 -15.11
N THR A 301 10.99 -12.73 -14.55
CA THR A 301 10.84 -11.27 -14.72
C THR A 301 11.02 -10.50 -13.42
N GLY A 302 10.96 -11.16 -12.27
CA GLY A 302 11.01 -10.50 -10.97
C GLY A 302 9.92 -9.45 -10.74
N VAL A 303 8.85 -9.44 -11.53
CA VAL A 303 7.77 -8.45 -11.45
C VAL A 303 6.99 -8.53 -10.15
N ARG A 304 6.41 -7.41 -9.74
CA ARG A 304 5.49 -7.38 -8.60
C ARG A 304 4.19 -8.11 -8.97
N ARG A 305 3.52 -8.72 -7.99
CA ARG A 305 2.25 -9.44 -8.18
C ARG A 305 1.21 -8.64 -9.00
N GLY A 306 1.07 -7.36 -8.71
CA GLY A 306 0.14 -6.49 -9.43
C GLY A 306 0.57 -6.19 -10.86
N GLU A 307 1.87 -6.11 -11.14
CA GLU A 307 2.44 -5.95 -12.47
C GLU A 307 2.13 -7.19 -13.31
N LEU A 308 2.40 -8.40 -12.77
CA LEU A 308 2.04 -9.65 -13.44
C LEU A 308 0.54 -9.76 -13.70
N ALA A 309 -0.30 -9.35 -12.75
CA ALA A 309 -1.75 -9.38 -12.91
C ALA A 309 -2.25 -8.39 -13.99
N GLY A 310 -1.51 -7.32 -14.24
CA GLY A 310 -1.81 -6.33 -15.28
C GLY A 310 -1.21 -6.65 -16.65
N LEU A 311 -0.35 -7.68 -16.74
CA LEU A 311 0.37 -8.03 -17.97
C LEU A 311 -0.60 -8.53 -19.06
N THR A 312 -0.46 -8.02 -20.27
CA THR A 312 -1.22 -8.45 -21.45
C THR A 312 -0.30 -9.00 -22.51
N TRP A 313 -0.84 -9.74 -23.49
CA TRP A 313 -0.02 -10.34 -24.54
C TRP A 313 0.66 -9.30 -25.43
N GLU A 314 0.13 -8.09 -25.51
CA GLU A 314 0.73 -6.97 -26.22
C GLU A 314 2.01 -6.43 -25.55
N ASP A 315 2.25 -6.81 -24.31
CA ASP A 315 3.45 -6.40 -23.55
C ASP A 315 4.61 -7.40 -23.72
N ILE A 316 4.41 -8.51 -24.44
CA ILE A 316 5.44 -9.55 -24.62
C ILE A 316 5.99 -9.48 -26.03
N ASN A 317 7.28 -9.21 -26.15
CA ASN A 317 8.02 -9.30 -27.41
C ASN A 317 8.69 -10.67 -27.50
N PHE A 318 8.11 -11.54 -28.32
CA PHE A 318 8.59 -12.92 -28.49
C PHE A 318 9.90 -13.00 -29.27
N ASP A 319 10.21 -12.03 -30.11
CA ASP A 319 11.38 -12.04 -30.98
C ASP A 319 12.61 -11.51 -30.23
N GLU A 320 12.43 -10.48 -29.42
CA GLU A 320 13.50 -9.89 -28.61
C GLU A 320 13.64 -10.53 -27.23
N CYS A 321 12.77 -11.49 -26.88
CA CYS A 321 12.72 -12.11 -25.55
C CYS A 321 12.60 -11.09 -24.42
N THR A 322 11.73 -10.07 -24.59
CA THR A 322 11.51 -9.01 -23.60
C THR A 322 10.07 -8.92 -23.13
N VAL A 323 9.87 -8.42 -21.92
CA VAL A 323 8.56 -8.16 -21.31
C VAL A 323 8.49 -6.69 -20.90
N HIS A 324 7.52 -5.94 -21.44
CA HIS A 324 7.30 -4.53 -21.13
C HIS A 324 6.43 -4.39 -19.88
N VAL A 325 6.96 -3.79 -18.82
CA VAL A 325 6.30 -3.65 -17.51
C VAL A 325 6.08 -2.18 -17.20
N TYR A 326 4.85 -1.68 -17.40
CA TYR A 326 4.47 -0.28 -17.16
C TYR A 326 3.15 -0.12 -16.42
N LYS A 327 2.38 -1.20 -16.26
CA LYS A 327 1.06 -1.20 -15.65
C LYS A 327 0.92 -2.23 -14.53
N SER A 328 -0.03 -2.03 -13.66
CA SER A 328 -0.31 -2.88 -12.52
C SER A 328 -1.82 -3.01 -12.30
N LEU A 329 -2.33 -4.22 -12.12
CA LEU A 329 -3.72 -4.48 -11.74
C LEU A 329 -3.82 -4.56 -10.22
N ILE A 330 -4.68 -3.72 -9.65
CA ILE A 330 -5.03 -3.73 -8.23
C ILE A 330 -6.53 -3.93 -8.06
N VAL A 331 -6.92 -4.49 -6.91
CA VAL A 331 -8.33 -4.62 -6.53
C VAL A 331 -8.53 -3.95 -5.18
N LEU A 332 -9.38 -2.94 -5.17
CA LEU A 332 -9.72 -2.15 -3.99
C LEU A 332 -11.15 -2.49 -3.55
N ARG A 333 -11.38 -2.51 -2.22
CA ARG A 333 -12.68 -2.87 -1.66
C ARG A 333 -13.81 -1.99 -2.20
N ASP A 334 -13.55 -0.68 -2.32
CA ASP A 334 -14.57 0.31 -2.68
C ASP A 334 -14.57 0.67 -4.17
N TYR A 335 -13.48 0.38 -4.89
CA TYR A 335 -13.29 0.75 -6.30
C TYR A 335 -13.21 -0.45 -7.25
N GLY A 336 -13.15 -1.68 -6.71
CA GLY A 336 -13.01 -2.90 -7.50
C GLY A 336 -11.67 -3.01 -8.24
N TYR A 337 -11.70 -3.55 -9.45
CA TYR A 337 -10.53 -3.73 -10.32
C TYR A 337 -10.10 -2.41 -10.95
N GLN A 338 -8.80 -2.13 -10.85
CA GLN A 338 -8.21 -0.92 -11.43
C GLN A 338 -6.86 -1.25 -12.06
N LEU A 339 -6.71 -0.85 -13.32
CA LEU A 339 -5.43 -0.87 -14.01
C LEU A 339 -4.76 0.50 -13.79
N THR A 340 -3.58 0.50 -13.19
CA THR A 340 -2.83 1.71 -12.82
C THR A 340 -1.42 1.63 -13.37
N THR A 341 -0.71 2.74 -13.38
CA THR A 341 0.75 2.74 -13.60
C THR A 341 1.47 1.98 -12.49
N THR A 342 2.69 1.54 -12.73
CA THR A 342 3.55 0.91 -11.72
C THR A 342 3.75 1.83 -10.50
N LYS A 343 4.14 1.27 -9.36
CA LYS A 343 4.21 2.00 -8.08
C LYS A 343 5.13 3.23 -8.14
N GLU A 344 6.17 3.17 -8.93
CA GLU A 344 7.22 4.19 -9.04
C GLU A 344 7.24 4.85 -10.43
N SER A 345 6.17 4.65 -11.22
CA SER A 345 6.09 5.09 -12.64
C SER A 345 7.22 4.53 -13.50
N ASP A 346 7.66 3.34 -13.14
CA ASP A 346 8.80 2.66 -13.67
C ASP A 346 8.37 1.87 -14.90
N ASP A 347 8.56 2.49 -16.06
CA ASP A 347 8.35 1.90 -17.37
C ASP A 347 9.66 1.20 -17.75
N ARG A 348 9.65 -0.13 -17.87
CA ARG A 348 10.84 -0.91 -18.14
C ARG A 348 10.58 -2.11 -19.03
N TYR A 349 11.59 -2.48 -19.78
CA TYR A 349 11.67 -3.76 -20.48
C TYR A 349 12.54 -4.71 -19.66
N VAL A 350 12.06 -5.92 -19.44
CA VAL A 350 12.76 -6.97 -18.70
C VAL A 350 13.19 -8.04 -19.67
N ASP A 351 14.50 -8.30 -19.72
CA ASP A 351 15.07 -9.40 -20.50
C ASP A 351 14.79 -10.74 -19.82
N VAL A 352 14.36 -11.74 -20.59
CA VAL A 352 13.97 -13.04 -20.05
C VAL A 352 14.65 -14.19 -20.79
N ALA A 353 14.76 -15.35 -20.11
CA ALA A 353 15.35 -16.53 -20.69
C ALA A 353 14.58 -17.00 -21.94
N PRO A 354 15.30 -17.44 -23.02
CA PRO A 354 14.67 -17.98 -24.22
C PRO A 354 13.73 -19.14 -23.94
N GLU A 355 14.06 -20.02 -22.99
CA GLU A 355 13.25 -21.18 -22.59
C GLU A 355 11.91 -20.75 -21.97
N TYR A 356 11.93 -19.67 -21.19
CA TYR A 356 10.69 -19.07 -20.69
C TYR A 356 9.84 -18.52 -21.84
N MET A 357 10.47 -17.86 -22.81
CA MET A 357 9.75 -17.30 -23.95
C MET A 357 9.16 -18.40 -24.85
N GLU A 358 9.84 -19.54 -25.00
CA GLU A 358 9.28 -20.71 -25.67
C GLU A 358 8.07 -21.31 -24.93
N PHE A 359 8.13 -21.38 -23.60
CA PHE A 359 6.97 -21.76 -22.80
C PHE A 359 5.82 -20.78 -23.03
N MET A 360 6.08 -19.47 -23.01
CA MET A 360 5.06 -18.44 -23.24
C MET A 360 4.47 -18.52 -24.65
N LYS A 361 5.24 -18.85 -25.69
CA LYS A 361 4.73 -19.11 -27.05
C LYS A 361 3.74 -20.29 -27.06
N LYS A 362 4.04 -21.37 -26.34
CA LYS A 362 3.13 -22.53 -26.19
C LYS A 362 1.85 -22.14 -25.45
N TYR A 363 2.00 -21.42 -24.35
CA TYR A 363 0.87 -20.96 -23.56
C TYR A 363 -0.01 -19.97 -24.32
N TYR A 364 0.56 -19.07 -25.12
CA TYR A 364 -0.16 -18.14 -26.00
C TYR A 364 -1.00 -18.86 -27.05
N LYS A 365 -0.49 -19.94 -27.65
CA LYS A 365 -1.26 -20.75 -28.60
C LYS A 365 -2.51 -21.33 -27.95
N ILE A 366 -2.39 -21.86 -26.73
CA ILE A 366 -3.52 -22.41 -25.97
C ILE A 366 -4.51 -21.30 -25.61
N TRP A 367 -4.03 -20.16 -25.12
CA TRP A 367 -4.84 -18.99 -24.80
C TRP A 367 -5.61 -18.49 -26.03
N LYS A 368 -4.94 -18.37 -27.18
CA LYS A 368 -5.53 -17.93 -28.45
C LYS A 368 -6.61 -18.91 -28.96
N SER A 369 -6.34 -20.19 -28.85
CA SER A 369 -7.31 -21.26 -29.20
C SER A 369 -8.55 -21.16 -28.32
N LYS A 370 -8.37 -21.00 -27.00
CA LYS A 370 -9.45 -20.85 -26.04
C LYS A 370 -10.31 -19.61 -26.34
N LYS A 371 -9.67 -18.46 -26.58
CA LYS A 371 -10.35 -17.22 -26.96
C LYS A 371 -11.16 -17.40 -28.25
N LYS A 372 -10.61 -18.12 -29.25
CA LYS A 372 -11.27 -18.42 -30.51
C LYS A 372 -12.49 -19.34 -30.30
N CYS A 373 -12.37 -20.37 -29.48
CA CYS A 373 -13.47 -21.27 -29.14
C CYS A 373 -14.64 -20.57 -28.45
N MET A 374 -14.34 -19.63 -27.54
CA MET A 374 -15.36 -18.87 -26.84
C MET A 374 -16.03 -17.79 -27.71
N GLY A 375 -15.33 -17.29 -28.73
CA GLY A 375 -15.85 -16.29 -29.67
C GLY A 375 -16.51 -15.11 -28.98
N ALA A 376 -17.77 -14.84 -29.25
CA ALA A 376 -18.54 -13.73 -28.68
C ALA A 376 -18.72 -13.82 -27.14
N SER A 377 -18.59 -15.03 -26.57
CA SER A 377 -18.71 -15.25 -25.11
C SER A 377 -17.46 -14.86 -24.34
N TRP A 378 -16.35 -14.53 -25.01
CA TRP A 378 -15.12 -14.06 -24.36
C TRP A 378 -15.33 -12.73 -23.65
N GLN A 379 -15.01 -12.68 -22.35
CA GLN A 379 -15.20 -11.51 -21.49
C GLN A 379 -16.63 -10.96 -21.46
N THR A 380 -17.64 -11.84 -21.49
CA THR A 380 -19.06 -11.44 -21.37
C THR A 380 -19.68 -11.95 -20.08
N ASP A 381 -19.27 -13.12 -19.57
CA ASP A 381 -19.78 -13.64 -18.30
C ASP A 381 -19.30 -12.81 -17.10
N LEU A 382 -20.20 -11.99 -16.57
CA LEU A 382 -20.02 -11.22 -15.35
C LEU A 382 -20.68 -11.89 -14.14
N GLU A 383 -21.56 -12.88 -14.34
CA GLU A 383 -22.27 -13.55 -13.23
C GLU A 383 -21.32 -14.39 -12.38
N SER A 384 -20.29 -14.98 -13.00
CA SER A 384 -19.20 -15.67 -12.30
C SER A 384 -18.41 -14.76 -11.37
N LYS A 385 -18.56 -13.43 -11.47
CA LYS A 385 -17.85 -12.44 -10.68
C LYS A 385 -18.67 -11.97 -9.48
N ARG A 386 -17.98 -11.61 -8.40
CA ARG A 386 -18.63 -11.01 -7.24
C ARG A 386 -19.35 -9.73 -7.66
N GLU A 387 -20.57 -9.53 -7.21
CA GLU A 387 -21.46 -8.41 -7.58
C GLU A 387 -20.75 -7.05 -7.48
N ARG A 388 -20.07 -6.77 -6.38
CA ARG A 388 -19.29 -5.53 -6.16
C ARG A 388 -18.11 -5.33 -7.14
N SER A 389 -17.69 -6.36 -7.86
CA SER A 389 -16.58 -6.28 -8.83
C SER A 389 -17.07 -6.20 -10.27
N ARG A 390 -18.33 -6.50 -10.56
CA ARG A 390 -18.86 -6.63 -11.93
C ARG A 390 -18.65 -5.36 -12.76
N SER A 391 -19.06 -4.19 -12.24
CA SER A 391 -18.95 -2.93 -12.97
C SER A 391 -17.50 -2.50 -13.21
N SER A 392 -16.60 -2.80 -12.27
CA SER A 392 -15.19 -2.44 -12.38
C SER A 392 -14.41 -3.37 -13.32
N ILE A 393 -14.68 -4.68 -13.30
CA ILE A 393 -14.02 -5.64 -14.19
C ILE A 393 -14.53 -5.49 -15.63
N ALA A 394 -15.79 -5.10 -15.82
CA ALA A 394 -16.35 -4.83 -17.16
C ALA A 394 -15.56 -3.73 -17.90
N LYS A 395 -14.98 -2.77 -17.19
CA LYS A 395 -14.12 -1.72 -17.75
C LYS A 395 -12.79 -2.25 -18.31
N LEU A 396 -12.43 -3.48 -17.96
CA LEU A 396 -11.22 -4.16 -18.44
C LEU A 396 -11.47 -5.02 -19.67
N LYS A 397 -12.72 -5.02 -20.21
CA LYS A 397 -13.07 -5.73 -21.43
C LYS A 397 -12.18 -5.26 -22.60
N GLY A 398 -11.74 -6.21 -23.41
CA GLY A 398 -10.86 -5.96 -24.55
C GLY A 398 -9.36 -6.09 -24.23
N ASN A 399 -8.94 -6.09 -22.95
CA ASN A 399 -7.55 -6.38 -22.61
C ASN A 399 -7.27 -7.89 -22.70
N ASN A 400 -6.18 -8.23 -23.36
CA ASN A 400 -5.73 -9.60 -23.56
C ASN A 400 -4.79 -10.04 -22.43
N PHE A 401 -5.32 -10.17 -21.20
CA PHE A 401 -4.51 -10.54 -20.05
C PHE A 401 -3.80 -11.88 -20.24
N VAL A 402 -2.50 -11.93 -19.92
CA VAL A 402 -1.69 -13.15 -19.98
C VAL A 402 -2.23 -14.17 -18.99
N ILE A 403 -2.47 -13.75 -17.76
CA ILE A 403 -3.02 -14.61 -16.71
C ILE A 403 -4.49 -14.29 -16.50
N CYS A 404 -5.35 -15.13 -17.05
CA CYS A 404 -6.80 -14.96 -17.01
C CYS A 404 -7.49 -16.26 -16.59
N ASP A 405 -8.77 -16.12 -16.23
CA ASP A 405 -9.66 -17.27 -16.01
C ASP A 405 -10.20 -17.85 -17.33
N ASP A 406 -11.10 -18.82 -17.21
CA ASP A 406 -11.67 -19.50 -18.35
C ASP A 406 -12.50 -18.60 -19.27
N HIS A 407 -12.99 -17.50 -18.76
CA HIS A 407 -13.78 -16.50 -19.50
C HIS A 407 -12.94 -15.32 -20.02
N GLY A 408 -11.61 -15.34 -19.85
CA GLY A 408 -10.70 -14.29 -20.30
C GLY A 408 -10.58 -13.08 -19.35
N TRP A 409 -11.20 -13.12 -18.17
CA TRP A 409 -11.06 -12.08 -17.17
C TRP A 409 -9.77 -12.25 -16.38
N PRO A 410 -9.10 -11.17 -15.97
CA PRO A 410 -7.86 -11.28 -15.17
C PRO A 410 -8.14 -12.01 -13.86
N LEU A 411 -7.20 -12.84 -13.42
CA LEU A 411 -7.26 -13.44 -12.10
C LEU A 411 -7.18 -12.36 -11.02
N HIS A 412 -7.95 -12.57 -9.94
CA HIS A 412 -7.84 -11.70 -8.76
C HIS A 412 -6.41 -11.78 -8.21
N PRO A 413 -5.75 -10.63 -7.88
CA PRO A 413 -4.37 -10.65 -7.39
C PRO A 413 -4.10 -11.60 -6.20
N ASP A 414 -5.08 -11.85 -5.34
CA ASP A 414 -4.94 -12.83 -4.27
C ASP A 414 -4.91 -14.29 -4.74
N GLY A 415 -5.38 -14.57 -5.97
CA GLY A 415 -5.26 -15.88 -6.61
C GLY A 415 -3.80 -16.30 -6.81
N TYR A 416 -2.94 -15.34 -7.14
CA TYR A 416 -1.50 -15.56 -7.30
C TYR A 416 -0.85 -16.04 -5.98
N ASN A 417 -1.25 -15.43 -4.84
CA ASN A 417 -0.77 -15.89 -3.54
C ASN A 417 -1.15 -17.33 -3.25
N LYS A 418 -2.38 -17.74 -3.64
CA LYS A 418 -2.86 -19.12 -3.45
C LYS A 418 -2.06 -20.10 -4.29
N ILE A 419 -1.85 -19.79 -5.58
CA ILE A 419 -1.06 -20.62 -6.50
C ILE A 419 0.35 -20.82 -5.94
N VAL A 420 1.03 -19.72 -5.64
CA VAL A 420 2.40 -19.75 -5.12
C VAL A 420 2.49 -20.52 -3.80
N LYS A 421 1.53 -20.34 -2.89
CA LYS A 421 1.48 -21.09 -1.62
C LYS A 421 1.30 -22.59 -1.82
N ILE A 422 0.43 -23.01 -2.73
CA ILE A 422 0.21 -24.43 -3.06
C ILE A 422 1.49 -25.05 -3.64
N VAL A 423 2.13 -24.34 -4.56
CA VAL A 423 3.38 -24.78 -5.18
C VAL A 423 4.49 -24.90 -4.14
N GLY A 424 4.64 -23.88 -3.25
CA GLY A 424 5.61 -23.91 -2.17
C GLY A 424 5.41 -25.06 -1.21
N GLN A 425 4.16 -25.32 -0.80
CA GLN A 425 3.83 -26.45 0.09
C GLN A 425 4.19 -27.78 -0.54
N LYS A 426 3.89 -27.97 -1.83
CA LYS A 426 4.24 -29.21 -2.56
C LYS A 426 5.74 -29.37 -2.78
N ALA A 427 6.46 -28.28 -2.97
CA ALA A 427 7.92 -28.28 -3.12
C ALA A 427 8.67 -28.37 -1.79
N GLY A 428 7.96 -28.37 -0.64
CA GLY A 428 8.57 -28.34 0.69
C GLY A 428 9.31 -27.04 0.99
N ILE A 429 8.89 -25.94 0.35
CA ILE A 429 9.40 -24.58 0.57
C ILE A 429 8.36 -23.83 1.40
N GLY A 430 8.64 -23.54 2.64
CA GLY A 430 7.76 -22.92 3.64
C GLY A 430 6.69 -21.94 3.16
N ASP A 431 6.64 -20.73 3.73
CA ASP A 431 5.64 -19.69 3.37
C ASP A 431 6.03 -18.95 2.08
N LEU A 432 6.01 -19.65 0.93
CA LEU A 432 6.32 -19.07 -0.37
C LEU A 432 5.28 -18.00 -0.76
N HIS A 433 5.74 -16.82 -1.15
CA HIS A 433 4.91 -15.71 -1.58
C HIS A 433 5.52 -14.97 -2.79
N PRO A 434 4.73 -14.25 -3.60
CA PRO A 434 5.21 -13.64 -4.85
C PRO A 434 6.44 -12.74 -4.72
N HIS A 435 6.62 -12.07 -3.58
CA HIS A 435 7.76 -11.18 -3.41
C HIS A 435 9.09 -11.91 -3.23
N MET A 436 9.08 -13.16 -2.73
CA MET A 436 10.27 -14.01 -2.65
C MET A 436 10.84 -14.32 -4.04
N PHE A 437 9.99 -14.50 -5.05
CA PHE A 437 10.44 -14.71 -6.44
C PHE A 437 11.23 -13.51 -6.97
N ARG A 438 10.78 -12.30 -6.67
CA ARG A 438 11.51 -11.08 -7.04
C ARG A 438 12.86 -10.99 -6.33
N HIS A 439 12.91 -11.34 -5.04
CA HIS A 439 14.17 -11.41 -4.31
C HIS A 439 15.10 -12.48 -4.89
N THR A 440 14.54 -13.62 -5.29
CA THR A 440 15.29 -14.70 -5.96
C THR A 440 15.81 -14.24 -7.32
N PHE A 441 14.98 -13.59 -8.15
CA PHE A 441 15.39 -13.02 -9.43
C PHE A 441 16.57 -12.04 -9.26
N VAL A 442 16.44 -11.07 -8.35
CA VAL A 442 17.53 -10.14 -8.03
C VAL A 442 18.79 -10.89 -7.59
N SER A 443 18.63 -11.90 -6.76
CA SER A 443 19.75 -12.69 -6.24
C SER A 443 20.46 -13.49 -7.31
N LEU A 444 19.71 -14.10 -8.22
CA LEU A 444 20.26 -14.84 -9.37
C LEU A 444 21.05 -13.91 -10.29
N LEU A 445 20.52 -12.75 -10.64
CA LEU A 445 21.24 -11.79 -11.47
C LEU A 445 22.49 -11.24 -10.77
N MET A 446 22.41 -10.94 -9.49
CA MET A 446 23.54 -10.46 -8.68
C MET A 446 24.60 -11.55 -8.42
N SER A 447 24.32 -12.80 -8.71
CA SER A 447 25.33 -13.87 -8.61
C SER A 447 26.33 -13.85 -9.76
N ASN A 448 25.98 -13.22 -10.87
CA ASN A 448 26.88 -12.97 -11.99
C ASN A 448 27.67 -11.67 -11.76
N PRO A 449 29.01 -11.72 -11.61
CA PRO A 449 29.84 -10.53 -11.38
C PRO A 449 29.87 -9.56 -12.56
N ASP A 450 29.52 -10.01 -13.77
CA ASP A 450 29.51 -9.17 -14.97
C ASP A 450 28.28 -8.28 -15.05
N ILE A 451 27.25 -8.53 -14.23
CA ILE A 451 26.02 -7.73 -14.19
C ILE A 451 26.11 -6.71 -13.06
N GLY A 452 26.14 -5.43 -13.42
CA GLY A 452 26.22 -4.34 -12.45
C GLY A 452 24.95 -4.20 -11.60
N VAL A 453 25.10 -3.75 -10.34
CA VAL A 453 23.98 -3.51 -9.40
C VAL A 453 22.93 -2.57 -9.98
N ALA A 454 23.35 -1.56 -10.74
CA ALA A 454 22.45 -0.60 -11.38
C ALA A 454 21.56 -1.28 -12.44
N THR A 455 22.13 -2.18 -13.25
CA THR A 455 21.40 -2.98 -14.24
C THR A 455 20.38 -3.87 -13.56
N VAL A 456 20.77 -4.62 -12.51
CA VAL A 456 19.84 -5.47 -11.74
C VAL A 456 18.74 -4.64 -11.08
N ALA A 457 19.06 -3.44 -10.60
CA ALA A 457 18.06 -2.55 -10.02
C ALA A 457 17.05 -2.07 -11.07
N ALA A 458 17.51 -1.74 -12.28
CA ALA A 458 16.66 -1.35 -13.41
C ALA A 458 15.75 -2.48 -13.84
N GLU A 459 16.29 -3.70 -14.09
CA GLU A 459 15.52 -4.89 -14.43
C GLU A 459 14.44 -5.21 -13.39
N ALA A 460 14.82 -5.17 -12.12
CA ALA A 460 13.88 -5.38 -11.04
C ALA A 460 12.89 -4.22 -10.88
N GLY A 461 13.15 -2.99 -11.37
CA GLY A 461 12.38 -1.78 -11.10
C GLY A 461 12.47 -1.40 -9.62
N HIS A 462 13.70 -1.25 -9.12
CA HIS A 462 13.99 -0.67 -7.82
C HIS A 462 14.35 0.81 -7.99
N ALA A 463 13.55 1.71 -7.44
CA ALA A 463 13.81 3.16 -7.47
C ALA A 463 15.17 3.53 -6.86
N GLN A 464 15.69 2.69 -5.97
CA GLN A 464 16.99 2.88 -5.34
C GLN A 464 17.85 1.61 -5.43
N PRO A 465 19.05 1.68 -6.01
CA PRO A 465 20.00 0.55 -6.06
C PRO A 465 20.36 -0.02 -4.68
N SER A 466 20.23 0.79 -3.62
CA SER A 466 20.43 0.34 -2.23
C SER A 466 19.51 -0.80 -1.83
N THR A 467 18.31 -0.90 -2.41
CA THR A 467 17.39 -2.03 -2.18
C THR A 467 17.98 -3.33 -2.75
N THR A 468 18.53 -3.29 -3.96
CA THR A 468 19.21 -4.41 -4.62
C THR A 468 20.44 -4.85 -3.81
N LEU A 469 21.26 -3.89 -3.39
CA LEU A 469 22.42 -4.14 -2.53
C LEU A 469 22.04 -4.78 -1.19
N MET A 470 20.95 -4.36 -0.57
CA MET A 470 20.49 -4.92 0.69
C MET A 470 20.10 -6.40 0.55
N ILE A 471 19.41 -6.77 -0.55
CA ILE A 471 19.06 -8.17 -0.85
C ILE A 471 20.34 -8.99 -1.02
N TYR A 472 21.27 -8.50 -1.83
CA TYR A 472 22.53 -9.18 -2.13
C TYR A 472 23.44 -9.33 -0.89
N THR A 473 23.59 -8.28 -0.08
CA THR A 473 24.45 -8.29 1.11
C THR A 473 24.01 -9.33 2.14
N GLN A 474 22.71 -9.58 2.24
CA GLN A 474 22.20 -10.62 3.15
C GLN A 474 22.54 -12.03 2.69
N GLN A 475 22.56 -12.28 1.37
CA GLN A 475 23.00 -13.55 0.83
C GLN A 475 24.51 -13.73 0.92
N TYR A 476 25.27 -12.65 0.75
CA TYR A 476 26.72 -12.67 0.91
C TYR A 476 27.14 -13.08 2.32
N LYS A 477 26.38 -12.70 3.35
CA LYS A 477 26.61 -13.19 4.72
C LYS A 477 26.47 -14.70 4.87
N LYS A 478 25.55 -15.34 4.13
CA LYS A 478 25.40 -16.80 4.09
C LYS A 478 26.54 -17.49 3.32
N ARG A 479 27.17 -16.82 2.36
CA ARG A 479 28.32 -17.30 1.59
C ARG A 479 29.67 -17.16 2.32
N ARG A 480 29.71 -16.61 3.52
CA ARG A 480 30.96 -16.48 4.30
C ARG A 480 31.67 -17.83 4.55
N GLU A 481 30.91 -18.88 4.64
CA GLU A 481 31.45 -20.25 4.75
C GLU A 481 32.15 -20.68 3.48
N SER A 482 31.58 -20.40 2.32
CA SER A 482 32.18 -20.65 1.00
C SER A 482 33.47 -19.86 0.82
N ILE A 483 33.52 -18.60 1.26
CA ILE A 483 34.72 -17.75 1.22
C ILE A 483 35.82 -18.36 2.08
N ARG A 484 35.52 -18.80 3.30
CA ARG A 484 36.51 -19.47 4.18
C ARG A 484 37.03 -20.74 3.56
N ASN A 485 36.16 -21.56 2.97
CA ASN A 485 36.52 -22.78 2.33
C ASN A 485 37.37 -22.55 1.06
N GLN A 486 37.07 -21.51 0.29
CA GLN A 486 37.84 -21.12 -0.88
C GLN A 486 39.23 -20.61 -0.47
N LEU A 487 39.31 -19.69 0.49
CA LEU A 487 40.60 -19.23 1.02
C LEU A 487 41.43 -20.38 1.59
N SER A 488 40.79 -21.32 2.29
CA SER A 488 41.48 -22.50 2.80
C SER A 488 42.05 -23.37 1.68
N ARG A 489 41.31 -23.57 0.57
CA ARG A 489 41.77 -24.35 -0.58
C ARG A 489 42.88 -23.65 -1.39
N GLU A 490 42.75 -22.34 -1.57
CA GLU A 490 43.68 -21.57 -2.42
C GLU A 490 44.97 -21.22 -1.68
N LEU A 491 44.86 -20.87 -0.39
CA LEU A 491 46.03 -20.42 0.38
C LEU A 491 46.72 -21.54 1.17
N TYR A 492 46.00 -22.61 1.46
CA TYR A 492 46.53 -23.74 2.26
C TYR A 492 46.14 -25.06 1.60
N PRO A 493 46.62 -25.29 0.36
CA PRO A 493 46.41 -26.59 -0.29
C PRO A 493 47.06 -27.68 0.55
N LYS A 494 46.29 -28.76 0.86
CA LYS A 494 46.82 -29.95 1.57
C LYS A 494 47.63 -30.79 0.61
#